data_44f82667a181c6dfd9761cab53322d9d
#
_entry.id   44f82667a181c6dfd9761cab53322d9d
#
_cell.length_a   1.000
_cell.length_b   1.000
_cell.length_c   1.000
_cell.angle_alpha   90.00
_cell.angle_beta   90.00
_cell.angle_gamma   90.00
#
_symmetry.space_group_name_H-M   'P 1'
#
loop_
_entity.id
_entity.type
_entity.pdbx_description
1 polymer ?
#
loop_
_entity_poly.entity_id
_entity_poly.type
_entity_poly.pdbx_seq_one_letter_code
_entity_poly.pdbx_strand_id
1 'polypeptide(L)'
;MFEFSVYFKQFQQKTGGYFMKFGYFDDNAKEYVITTPDTPLPWINYLGSENFFSLISNTCGGYSFYKDAKLLRITRYRYNDIPNDSNGKYYYIHDGEDIWNPGSMPSKTPLDSYECHHGIGYSRFLSSKNGLKADLLAFVPVNSTCEINKLTLTNTTDAPKTFSLFSYVEFCLWNAVDDSTNFQRNLSIGEVEIEGSTIYHKTEYRERRRHYSFFSVNSPVDGFDTSRDAFLGMNNGNAFPAAVKENKARNSVASGWYPIASHQINITLSAGESKDFIFVLGYSENPQDQKFVAPNVIRKDGAHKILEQFQTTEQVDAAFAELNAYWDKLLSRYHVESNDEHVNRMANIWNQYQCMVTFNMSRSASYYESGTGRGMGFRDSCQDLLGFVHLIPERARERILDIAATQFEDGSAYHQYQ
;
A
#
# COMPACT_ATOMS: atom_id res chain seq x y z
N MET A 1 -8.21 25.61 1.63
CA MET A 1 -7.12 26.59 1.33
C MET A 1 -6.86 27.58 2.46
N PHE A 2 -7.87 28.08 3.18
CA PHE A 2 -7.70 29.04 4.29
C PHE A 2 -7.10 28.42 5.57
N GLU A 3 -7.45 27.20 5.93
CA GLU A 3 -6.92 26.55 7.14
C GLU A 3 -5.44 26.15 7.01
N PHE A 4 -5.00 25.73 5.82
CA PHE A 4 -3.57 25.46 5.55
C PHE A 4 -2.70 26.71 5.76
N SER A 5 -3.20 27.89 5.41
CA SER A 5 -2.51 29.17 5.59
C SER A 5 -2.31 29.54 7.06
N VAL A 6 -3.25 29.19 7.93
CA VAL A 6 -3.19 29.49 9.37
C VAL A 6 -2.23 28.55 10.09
N TYR A 7 -2.24 27.27 9.77
CA TYR A 7 -1.29 26.29 10.29
C TYR A 7 0.15 26.59 9.83
N PHE A 8 0.33 26.98 8.57
CA PHE A 8 1.62 27.37 8.01
C PHE A 8 2.20 28.60 8.72
N LYS A 9 1.36 29.63 9.02
CA LYS A 9 1.79 30.81 9.78
C LYS A 9 2.11 30.50 11.24
N GLN A 10 1.37 29.62 11.90
CA GLN A 10 1.69 29.19 13.26
C GLN A 10 2.99 28.37 13.35
N PHE A 11 3.29 27.58 12.33
CA PHE A 11 4.55 26.84 12.24
C PHE A 11 5.74 27.77 12.00
N GLN A 12 5.58 28.80 11.17
CA GLN A 12 6.61 29.84 10.96
C GLN A 12 6.95 30.61 12.24
N GLN A 13 5.97 30.87 13.11
CA GLN A 13 6.21 31.56 14.39
C GLN A 13 6.96 30.69 15.40
N LYS A 14 6.86 29.37 15.36
CA LYS A 14 7.53 28.45 16.27
C LYS A 14 8.97 28.09 15.87
N THR A 15 9.32 28.21 14.60
CA THR A 15 10.62 27.74 14.05
C THR A 15 11.60 28.86 13.69
N GLY A 16 11.34 30.08 14.10
CA GLY A 16 12.28 31.21 13.87
C GLY A 16 12.50 31.57 12.40
N GLY A 17 11.50 31.29 11.53
CA GLY A 17 11.51 31.74 10.14
C GLY A 17 12.31 30.90 9.15
N TYR A 18 12.85 29.75 9.54
CA TYR A 18 13.42 28.80 8.60
C TYR A 18 12.34 28.01 7.88
N PHE A 19 12.26 28.18 6.53
CA PHE A 19 11.46 27.30 5.68
C PHE A 19 12.10 25.91 5.67
N MET A 20 11.55 24.95 6.42
CA MET A 20 11.92 23.56 6.25
C MET A 20 11.36 23.08 4.90
N LYS A 21 12.26 22.74 3.99
CA LYS A 21 11.90 22.15 2.71
C LYS A 21 11.90 20.62 2.87
N PHE A 22 10.73 20.01 2.81
CA PHE A 22 10.57 18.55 2.98
C PHE A 22 10.79 17.77 1.68
N GLY A 23 10.78 18.45 0.52
CA GLY A 23 10.91 17.80 -0.77
C GLY A 23 10.83 18.78 -1.94
N TYR A 24 10.76 18.23 -3.14
CA TYR A 24 10.67 18.98 -4.40
C TYR A 24 9.95 18.18 -5.49
N PHE A 25 9.46 18.86 -6.52
CA PHE A 25 8.91 18.22 -7.72
C PHE A 25 10.05 17.91 -8.70
N ASP A 26 10.09 16.66 -9.19
CA ASP A 26 10.83 16.27 -10.37
C ASP A 26 9.84 16.16 -11.54
N ASP A 27 9.87 17.18 -12.41
CA ASP A 27 8.93 17.25 -13.53
C ASP A 27 9.24 16.23 -14.63
N ASN A 28 10.49 15.82 -14.76
CA ASN A 28 10.92 14.83 -15.76
C ASN A 28 10.44 13.44 -15.38
N ALA A 29 10.58 13.07 -14.11
CA ALA A 29 10.12 11.79 -13.58
C ALA A 29 8.61 11.82 -13.25
N LYS A 30 7.99 13.01 -13.21
CA LYS A 30 6.62 13.23 -12.69
C LYS A 30 6.47 12.73 -11.26
N GLU A 31 7.42 13.09 -10.42
CA GLU A 31 7.48 12.69 -9.02
C GLU A 31 7.47 13.89 -8.08
N TYR A 32 6.94 13.67 -6.88
CA TYR A 32 7.25 14.51 -5.73
C TYR A 32 8.23 13.76 -4.83
N VAL A 33 9.44 14.27 -4.74
CA VAL A 33 10.54 13.66 -3.96
C VAL A 33 10.53 14.24 -2.55
N ILE A 34 10.37 13.38 -1.56
CA ILE A 34 10.40 13.71 -0.12
C ILE A 34 11.76 13.30 0.42
N THR A 35 12.49 14.26 0.99
CA THR A 35 13.90 14.07 1.40
C THR A 35 14.10 13.80 2.88
N THR A 36 13.03 13.67 3.64
CA THR A 36 13.04 13.32 5.07
C THR A 36 11.82 12.51 5.45
N PRO A 37 11.94 11.48 6.29
CA PRO A 37 10.78 10.76 6.81
C PRO A 37 9.95 11.62 7.78
N ASP A 38 10.53 12.65 8.38
CA ASP A 38 9.95 13.49 9.43
C ASP A 38 9.09 14.62 8.82
N THR A 39 8.09 14.27 8.03
CA THR A 39 7.09 15.22 7.53
C THR A 39 6.10 15.58 8.65
N PRO A 40 5.44 16.76 8.62
CA PRO A 40 4.50 17.18 9.67
C PRO A 40 3.34 16.21 9.89
N LEU A 41 2.91 15.54 8.83
CA LEU A 41 1.93 14.46 8.79
C LEU A 41 2.42 13.46 7.75
N PRO A 42 1.97 12.18 7.77
CA PRO A 42 2.24 11.27 6.68
C PRO A 42 1.77 11.84 5.34
N TRP A 43 2.64 11.90 4.36
CA TRP A 43 2.30 12.33 3.00
C TRP A 43 2.06 11.10 2.12
N ILE A 44 0.94 11.08 1.40
CA ILE A 44 0.35 9.85 0.90
C ILE A 44 0.28 9.85 -0.61
N ASN A 45 0.53 8.69 -1.20
CA ASN A 45 0.17 8.36 -2.56
C ASN A 45 -0.90 7.28 -2.61
N TYR A 46 -1.67 7.27 -3.70
CA TYR A 46 -2.74 6.32 -3.96
C TYR A 46 -2.38 5.49 -5.19
N LEU A 47 -2.32 4.17 -5.00
CA LEU A 47 -1.93 3.21 -6.03
C LEU A 47 -3.18 2.47 -6.53
N GLY A 48 -3.16 2.10 -7.81
CA GLY A 48 -4.26 1.37 -8.44
C GLY A 48 -5.16 2.25 -9.31
N SER A 49 -5.91 1.62 -10.19
CA SER A 49 -6.71 2.31 -11.20
C SER A 49 -8.10 1.74 -11.41
N GLU A 50 -8.37 0.48 -11.07
CA GLU A 50 -9.65 -0.19 -11.41
C GLU A 50 -10.28 -0.94 -10.25
N ASN A 51 -9.65 -2.00 -9.77
CA ASN A 51 -10.25 -2.89 -8.80
C ASN A 51 -9.42 -3.07 -7.53
N PHE A 52 -8.10 -3.06 -7.65
CA PHE A 52 -7.20 -3.20 -6.51
C PHE A 52 -6.54 -1.86 -6.22
N PHE A 53 -6.58 -1.46 -4.97
CA PHE A 53 -6.09 -0.16 -4.53
C PHE A 53 -5.23 -0.29 -3.29
N SER A 54 -4.25 0.61 -3.18
CA SER A 54 -3.42 0.76 -2.02
C SER A 54 -3.18 2.23 -1.70
N LEU A 55 -3.15 2.56 -0.43
CA LEU A 55 -2.68 3.84 0.07
C LEU A 55 -1.32 3.59 0.71
N ILE A 56 -0.36 4.45 0.40
CA ILE A 56 0.99 4.35 0.94
C ILE A 56 1.51 5.73 1.35
N SER A 57 2.00 5.84 2.59
CA SER A 57 2.62 7.06 3.08
C SER A 57 4.11 7.12 2.70
N ASN A 58 4.71 8.30 2.91
CA ASN A 58 6.15 8.46 2.75
C ASN A 58 6.99 7.59 3.70
N THR A 59 6.37 6.93 4.68
CA THR A 59 7.04 6.00 5.61
C THR A 59 6.50 4.57 5.52
N CYS A 60 5.90 4.18 4.39
CA CYS A 60 5.31 2.86 4.13
C CYS A 60 4.07 2.52 4.99
N GLY A 61 3.45 3.50 5.64
CA GLY A 61 2.14 3.32 6.26
C GLY A 61 1.03 3.20 5.22
N GLY A 62 -0.14 2.71 5.62
CA GLY A 62 -1.29 2.62 4.73
C GLY A 62 -1.94 1.24 4.69
N TYR A 63 -2.78 1.02 3.69
CA TYR A 63 -3.55 -0.21 3.56
C TYR A 63 -3.94 -0.51 2.11
N SER A 64 -4.31 -1.77 1.87
CA SER A 64 -4.75 -2.25 0.56
C SER A 64 -6.15 -2.84 0.64
N PHE A 65 -6.92 -2.70 -0.43
CA PHE A 65 -8.28 -3.21 -0.54
C PHE A 65 -8.65 -3.56 -1.98
N TYR A 66 -9.69 -4.40 -2.14
CA TYR A 66 -10.27 -4.74 -3.42
C TYR A 66 -11.64 -4.09 -3.54
N LYS A 67 -11.86 -3.23 -4.53
CA LYS A 67 -13.10 -2.48 -4.82
C LYS A 67 -13.66 -1.65 -3.67
N ASP A 68 -13.93 -2.27 -2.52
CA ASP A 68 -14.59 -1.65 -1.36
C ASP A 68 -13.64 -1.60 -0.16
N ALA A 69 -13.24 -0.39 0.23
CA ALA A 69 -12.32 -0.15 1.34
C ALA A 69 -12.89 -0.52 2.71
N LYS A 70 -14.20 -0.68 2.83
CA LYS A 70 -14.89 -1.05 4.07
C LYS A 70 -15.08 -2.56 4.20
N LEU A 71 -15.55 -3.22 3.12
CA LEU A 71 -16.01 -4.60 3.16
C LEU A 71 -15.04 -5.61 2.54
N LEU A 72 -14.09 -5.12 1.73
CA LEU A 72 -13.06 -5.94 1.06
C LEU A 72 -11.65 -5.41 1.38
N ARG A 73 -11.44 -4.98 2.63
CA ARG A 73 -10.16 -4.56 3.17
C ARG A 73 -9.22 -5.76 3.30
N ILE A 74 -8.03 -5.66 2.74
CA ILE A 74 -7.03 -6.73 2.74
C ILE A 74 -6.07 -6.58 3.91
N THR A 75 -5.50 -5.41 4.09
CA THR A 75 -4.57 -5.14 5.19
C THR A 75 -5.17 -4.25 6.24
N ARG A 76 -4.75 -4.49 7.48
CA ARG A 76 -5.23 -3.72 8.64
C ARG A 76 -4.69 -2.30 8.62
N TYR A 77 -5.55 -1.35 8.96
CA TYR A 77 -5.21 0.04 9.21
C TYR A 77 -6.17 0.63 10.24
N ARG A 78 -5.64 1.37 11.20
CA ARG A 78 -6.42 2.02 12.26
C ARG A 78 -6.20 3.53 12.21
N TYR A 79 -7.26 4.28 12.00
CA TYR A 79 -7.22 5.74 11.86
C TYR A 79 -6.70 6.47 13.11
N ASN A 80 -6.79 5.86 14.29
CA ASN A 80 -6.31 6.44 15.54
C ASN A 80 -4.77 6.48 15.65
N ASP A 81 -4.05 5.88 14.72
CA ASP A 81 -2.60 5.87 14.70
C ASP A 81 -1.97 7.13 14.09
N ILE A 82 -2.77 8.03 13.56
CA ILE A 82 -2.26 9.30 13.03
C ILE A 82 -2.00 10.28 14.18
N PRO A 83 -0.83 10.94 14.21
CA PRO A 83 0.20 10.99 13.16
C PRO A 83 1.28 9.89 13.25
N ASN A 84 1.08 8.86 14.03
CA ASN A 84 2.12 7.86 14.34
C ASN A 84 2.51 6.98 13.14
N ASP A 85 1.59 6.78 12.19
CA ASP A 85 1.80 6.04 10.94
C ASP A 85 2.40 4.63 11.12
N SER A 86 1.88 3.89 12.10
CA SER A 86 2.44 2.60 12.51
C SER A 86 1.76 1.36 11.90
N ASN A 87 0.80 1.54 11.00
CA ASN A 87 0.16 0.46 10.25
C ASN A 87 0.53 0.55 8.77
N GLY A 88 1.16 -0.49 8.25
CA GLY A 88 1.62 -0.52 6.87
C GLY A 88 2.14 -1.88 6.45
N LYS A 89 2.87 -1.86 5.34
CA LYS A 89 3.59 -3.01 4.81
C LYS A 89 5.08 -2.76 5.04
N TYR A 90 5.69 -3.59 5.87
CA TYR A 90 7.04 -3.32 6.37
C TYR A 90 8.04 -4.39 5.97
N TYR A 91 9.26 -3.94 5.76
CA TYR A 91 10.43 -4.76 5.50
C TYR A 91 11.49 -4.38 6.52
N TYR A 92 11.80 -5.29 7.44
CA TYR A 92 12.84 -5.09 8.45
C TYR A 92 14.13 -5.69 7.94
N ILE A 93 15.20 -4.93 8.01
CA ILE A 93 16.55 -5.39 7.73
C ILE A 93 17.29 -5.45 9.09
N HIS A 94 17.72 -6.66 9.44
CA HIS A 94 18.57 -6.89 10.61
C HIS A 94 19.98 -7.19 10.11
N ASP A 95 20.87 -6.21 10.19
CA ASP A 95 22.20 -6.26 9.58
C ASP A 95 23.32 -6.67 10.57
N GLY A 96 22.93 -7.09 11.78
CA GLY A 96 23.85 -7.48 12.87
C GLY A 96 24.23 -6.31 13.77
N GLU A 97 24.11 -5.08 13.31
CA GLU A 97 24.34 -3.84 14.09
C GLU A 97 23.01 -3.21 14.48
N ASP A 98 22.12 -3.03 13.49
CA ASP A 98 20.84 -2.36 13.65
C ASP A 98 19.67 -3.18 13.10
N ILE A 99 18.47 -2.75 13.47
CA ILE A 99 17.20 -3.12 12.82
C ILE A 99 16.63 -1.85 12.22
N TRP A 100 16.42 -1.84 10.90
CA TRP A 100 15.92 -0.68 10.20
C TRP A 100 14.96 -1.05 9.07
N ASN A 101 14.26 -0.06 8.53
CA ASN A 101 13.25 -0.23 7.48
C ASN A 101 13.52 0.74 6.33
N PRO A 102 13.35 0.33 5.05
CA PRO A 102 13.54 1.22 3.89
C PRO A 102 12.70 2.50 3.93
N GLY A 103 11.47 2.44 4.47
CA GLY A 103 10.61 3.60 4.67
C GLY A 103 10.80 4.32 6.00
N SER A 104 11.85 4.03 6.80
CA SER A 104 12.09 4.53 8.15
C SER A 104 11.15 3.95 9.22
N MET A 105 9.84 3.93 8.99
CA MET A 105 8.88 3.31 9.92
C MET A 105 8.86 1.78 9.74
N PRO A 106 8.50 1.01 10.78
CA PRO A 106 8.10 1.47 12.12
C PRO A 106 9.25 1.57 13.13
N SER A 107 10.48 1.13 12.77
CA SER A 107 11.62 1.15 13.71
C SER A 107 12.08 2.55 14.08
N LYS A 108 11.94 3.51 13.16
CA LYS A 108 12.50 4.88 13.28
C LYS A 108 14.01 4.90 13.52
N THR A 109 14.69 3.83 13.17
CA THR A 109 16.16 3.79 13.23
C THR A 109 16.72 4.82 12.25
N PRO A 110 17.60 5.73 12.68
CA PRO A 110 18.17 6.73 11.77
C PRO A 110 18.84 6.08 10.56
N LEU A 111 18.51 6.55 9.38
CA LEU A 111 19.07 6.11 8.10
C LEU A 111 20.25 7.00 7.70
N ASP A 112 21.21 6.45 6.95
CA ASP A 112 22.33 7.23 6.41
C ASP A 112 21.85 8.09 5.23
N SER A 113 20.87 7.60 4.45
CA SER A 113 20.17 8.35 3.42
C SER A 113 18.71 7.92 3.35
N TYR A 114 17.86 8.84 2.92
CA TYR A 114 16.43 8.58 2.72
C TYR A 114 15.85 9.51 1.67
N GLU A 115 15.14 8.93 0.72
CA GLU A 115 14.24 9.62 -0.20
C GLU A 115 12.99 8.77 -0.42
N CYS A 116 11.83 9.42 -0.48
CA CYS A 116 10.60 8.83 -0.93
C CYS A 116 10.11 9.55 -2.18
N HIS A 117 9.92 8.84 -3.26
CA HIS A 117 9.44 9.33 -4.54
C HIS A 117 7.99 8.92 -4.71
N HIS A 118 7.06 9.86 -4.57
CA HIS A 118 5.66 9.66 -4.93
C HIS A 118 5.45 10.01 -6.39
N GLY A 119 5.38 8.98 -7.23
CA GLY A 119 5.13 9.10 -8.66
C GLY A 119 3.65 8.87 -9.01
N ILE A 120 3.37 8.87 -10.30
CA ILE A 120 2.02 8.69 -10.83
C ILE A 120 1.64 7.20 -10.81
N GLY A 121 0.91 6.80 -9.75
CA GLY A 121 0.48 5.41 -9.55
C GLY A 121 1.51 4.49 -8.91
N TYR A 122 2.64 5.01 -8.43
CA TYR A 122 3.65 4.24 -7.70
C TYR A 122 4.32 5.07 -6.61
N SER A 123 5.01 4.38 -5.69
CA SER A 123 5.93 5.02 -4.74
C SER A 123 7.23 4.24 -4.67
N ARG A 124 8.35 4.95 -4.52
CA ARG A 124 9.67 4.35 -4.44
C ARG A 124 10.43 4.93 -3.25
N PHE A 125 11.07 4.07 -2.48
CA PHE A 125 11.85 4.45 -1.31
C PHE A 125 13.31 4.09 -1.56
N LEU A 126 14.16 5.10 -1.54
CA LEU A 126 15.61 4.95 -1.67
C LEU A 126 16.23 5.26 -0.31
N SER A 127 16.87 4.29 0.29
CA SER A 127 17.47 4.47 1.61
C SER A 127 18.75 3.66 1.76
N SER A 128 19.59 4.06 2.72
CA SER A 128 20.79 3.31 3.04
C SER A 128 21.06 3.33 4.54
N LYS A 129 21.70 2.26 5.02
CA LYS A 129 22.26 2.17 6.36
C LYS A 129 23.36 1.12 6.42
N ASN A 130 24.43 1.44 7.17
CA ASN A 130 25.52 0.51 7.47
C ASN A 130 26.11 -0.19 6.22
N GLY A 131 26.22 0.52 5.08
CA GLY A 131 26.73 -0.01 3.83
C GLY A 131 25.78 -0.95 3.07
N LEU A 132 24.50 -1.01 3.45
CA LEU A 132 23.44 -1.58 2.63
C LEU A 132 22.58 -0.46 2.05
N LYS A 133 22.26 -0.55 0.75
CA LYS A 133 21.30 0.31 0.05
C LYS A 133 20.03 -0.49 -0.21
N ALA A 134 18.89 0.08 0.09
CA ALA A 134 17.57 -0.44 -0.22
C ALA A 134 16.88 0.46 -1.26
N ASP A 135 16.26 -0.17 -2.25
CA ASP A 135 15.41 0.45 -3.26
C ASP A 135 14.10 -0.33 -3.30
N LEU A 136 13.06 0.23 -2.72
CA LEU A 136 11.73 -0.38 -2.61
C LEU A 136 10.75 0.33 -3.54
N LEU A 137 10.32 -0.35 -4.60
CA LEU A 137 9.30 0.11 -5.53
C LEU A 137 7.96 -0.56 -5.22
N ALA A 138 6.93 0.24 -4.93
CA ALA A 138 5.57 -0.20 -4.66
C ALA A 138 4.60 0.31 -5.72
N PHE A 139 3.84 -0.57 -6.36
CA PHE A 139 2.82 -0.22 -7.35
C PHE A 139 1.76 -1.32 -7.49
N VAL A 140 0.64 -0.96 -8.11
CA VAL A 140 -0.42 -1.89 -8.52
C VAL A 140 -0.38 -2.02 -10.04
N PRO A 141 -0.09 -3.22 -10.58
CA PRO A 141 -0.06 -3.42 -12.03
C PRO A 141 -1.42 -3.16 -12.68
N VAL A 142 -1.42 -2.70 -13.91
CA VAL A 142 -2.64 -2.48 -14.69
C VAL A 142 -3.39 -3.82 -14.87
N ASN A 143 -4.71 -3.79 -14.71
CA ASN A 143 -5.59 -4.98 -14.85
C ASN A 143 -5.26 -6.14 -13.89
N SER A 144 -4.60 -5.88 -12.76
CA SER A 144 -4.27 -6.90 -11.79
C SER A 144 -5.04 -6.72 -10.48
N THR A 145 -5.12 -7.80 -9.69
CA THR A 145 -5.69 -7.80 -8.34
C THR A 145 -4.62 -8.01 -7.28
N CYS A 146 -3.47 -7.39 -7.48
CA CYS A 146 -2.37 -7.43 -6.52
C CYS A 146 -1.58 -6.12 -6.49
N GLU A 147 -0.84 -5.94 -5.43
CA GLU A 147 0.21 -4.94 -5.26
C GLU A 147 1.56 -5.63 -5.31
N ILE A 148 2.49 -5.03 -6.04
CA ILE A 148 3.89 -5.45 -6.13
C ILE A 148 4.74 -4.53 -5.28
N ASN A 149 5.62 -5.14 -4.48
CA ASN A 149 6.67 -4.46 -3.75
C ASN A 149 8.00 -5.11 -4.15
N LYS A 150 8.73 -4.50 -5.09
CA LYS A 150 10.07 -4.93 -5.50
C LYS A 150 11.10 -4.26 -4.62
N LEU A 151 11.79 -5.04 -3.80
CA LEU A 151 12.88 -4.58 -2.94
C LEU A 151 14.21 -5.07 -3.48
N THR A 152 15.04 -4.13 -3.93
CA THR A 152 16.44 -4.36 -4.33
C THR A 152 17.35 -4.00 -3.17
N LEU A 153 18.16 -4.96 -2.71
CA LEU A 153 19.18 -4.73 -1.67
C LEU A 153 20.57 -4.82 -2.30
N THR A 154 21.39 -3.83 -2.06
CA THR A 154 22.76 -3.72 -2.60
C THR A 154 23.76 -3.58 -1.46
N ASN A 155 24.78 -4.44 -1.46
CA ASN A 155 25.95 -4.27 -0.60
C ASN A 155 26.89 -3.23 -1.22
N THR A 156 27.03 -2.08 -0.60
CA THR A 156 27.91 -0.98 -1.08
C THR A 156 29.31 -1.01 -0.47
N THR A 157 29.63 -2.03 0.33
CA THR A 157 30.95 -2.18 0.96
C THR A 157 31.91 -3.04 0.11
N ASP A 158 33.18 -3.04 0.48
CA ASP A 158 34.23 -3.80 -0.20
C ASP A 158 34.35 -5.26 0.29
N ALA A 159 33.50 -5.69 1.23
CA ALA A 159 33.48 -7.03 1.82
C ALA A 159 32.09 -7.66 1.73
N PRO A 160 32.00 -8.99 1.77
CA PRO A 160 30.70 -9.66 1.88
C PRO A 160 29.94 -9.23 3.13
N LYS A 161 28.62 -9.04 2.99
CA LYS A 161 27.74 -8.64 4.09
C LYS A 161 26.60 -9.63 4.26
N THR A 162 26.40 -10.09 5.50
CA THR A 162 25.33 -11.03 5.86
C THR A 162 24.29 -10.30 6.71
N PHE A 163 23.02 -10.45 6.39
CA PHE A 163 21.89 -9.83 7.07
C PHE A 163 20.63 -10.66 6.88
N SER A 164 19.59 -10.34 7.63
CA SER A 164 18.28 -10.98 7.49
C SER A 164 17.22 -9.94 7.10
N LEU A 165 16.35 -10.34 6.18
CA LEU A 165 15.19 -9.60 5.75
C LEU A 165 13.94 -10.23 6.33
N PHE A 166 13.09 -9.44 7.00
CA PHE A 166 11.77 -9.84 7.44
C PHE A 166 10.71 -8.99 6.75
N SER A 167 9.75 -9.62 6.09
CA SER A 167 8.56 -8.94 5.61
C SER A 167 7.46 -8.92 6.67
N TYR A 168 6.51 -8.00 6.58
CA TYR A 168 5.40 -7.93 7.51
C TYR A 168 4.17 -7.25 6.90
N VAL A 169 3.03 -7.94 6.94
CA VAL A 169 1.70 -7.38 6.70
C VAL A 169 0.72 -7.94 7.71
N GLU A 170 -0.23 -7.12 8.21
CA GLU A 170 -1.35 -7.58 9.01
C GLU A 170 -2.60 -7.71 8.13
N PHE A 171 -3.24 -8.87 8.15
CA PHE A 171 -4.49 -9.06 7.44
C PHE A 171 -5.67 -8.48 8.22
N CYS A 172 -6.54 -7.77 7.50
CA CYS A 172 -7.85 -7.39 7.98
C CYS A 172 -8.84 -8.55 7.77
N LEU A 173 -9.78 -8.73 8.67
CA LEU A 173 -10.88 -9.68 8.51
C LEU A 173 -12.00 -9.11 7.62
N TRP A 174 -11.62 -8.51 6.51
CA TRP A 174 -12.43 -7.91 5.44
C TRP A 174 -13.22 -6.68 5.83
N ASN A 175 -13.98 -6.72 6.94
CA ASN A 175 -14.74 -5.57 7.41
C ASN A 175 -13.85 -4.63 8.23
N ALA A 176 -13.48 -3.51 7.64
CA ALA A 176 -12.58 -2.54 8.25
C ALA A 176 -13.16 -1.87 9.50
N VAL A 177 -14.48 -1.67 9.56
CA VAL A 177 -15.12 -1.06 10.73
C VAL A 177 -15.09 -2.03 11.91
N ASP A 178 -15.47 -3.27 11.69
CA ASP A 178 -15.38 -4.30 12.73
C ASP A 178 -13.94 -4.51 13.19
N ASP A 179 -12.99 -4.53 12.26
CA ASP A 179 -11.58 -4.69 12.58
C ASP A 179 -11.02 -3.54 13.43
N SER A 180 -11.48 -2.31 13.19
CA SER A 180 -10.99 -1.11 13.89
C SER A 180 -11.68 -0.84 15.23
N THR A 181 -12.96 -1.21 15.37
CA THR A 181 -13.79 -0.79 16.49
C THR A 181 -14.14 -1.91 17.46
N ASN A 182 -13.98 -3.16 17.05
CA ASN A 182 -14.70 -4.21 17.73
C ASN A 182 -13.91 -5.48 18.00
N PHE A 183 -14.01 -5.92 19.23
CA PHE A 183 -13.65 -7.25 19.64
C PHE A 183 -14.47 -8.36 18.93
N GLN A 184 -15.64 -8.04 18.39
CA GLN A 184 -16.51 -8.99 17.67
C GLN A 184 -15.89 -9.54 16.40
N ARG A 185 -14.90 -8.91 15.82
CA ARG A 185 -14.13 -9.48 14.71
C ARG A 185 -13.53 -10.85 15.04
N ASN A 186 -13.29 -11.12 16.34
CA ASN A 186 -12.85 -12.43 16.81
C ASN A 186 -13.89 -13.53 16.59
N LEU A 187 -15.11 -13.14 16.25
CA LEU A 187 -16.17 -14.05 15.82
C LEU A 187 -16.08 -14.37 14.32
N SER A 188 -15.30 -13.61 13.57
CA SER A 188 -14.91 -13.92 12.19
C SER A 188 -13.47 -14.44 12.24
N ILE A 189 -13.34 -15.75 12.30
CA ILE A 189 -12.02 -16.38 12.48
C ILE A 189 -11.24 -16.31 11.19
N GLY A 190 -10.11 -15.60 11.22
CA GLY A 190 -9.10 -15.64 10.17
C GLY A 190 -8.28 -16.91 10.29
N GLU A 191 -8.10 -17.59 9.18
CA GLU A 191 -7.24 -18.77 9.06
C GLU A 191 -6.18 -18.53 8.00
N VAL A 192 -5.05 -19.18 8.15
CA VAL A 192 -3.94 -19.11 7.21
C VAL A 192 -3.63 -20.50 6.65
N GLU A 193 -3.20 -20.49 5.39
CA GLU A 193 -2.58 -21.65 4.76
C GLU A 193 -1.21 -21.23 4.22
N ILE A 194 -0.25 -22.13 4.24
CA ILE A 194 1.12 -21.86 3.81
C ILE A 194 1.49 -22.85 2.70
N GLU A 195 2.02 -22.32 1.59
CA GLU A 195 2.50 -23.12 0.47
C GLU A 195 3.79 -22.50 -0.07
N GLY A 196 4.93 -23.14 0.23
CA GLY A 196 6.23 -22.57 -0.09
C GLY A 196 6.45 -21.21 0.58
N SER A 197 6.69 -20.19 -0.23
CA SER A 197 6.84 -18.79 0.21
C SER A 197 5.54 -17.99 0.13
N THR A 198 4.38 -18.62 0.00
CA THR A 198 3.08 -17.96 -0.08
C THR A 198 2.26 -18.24 1.16
N ILE A 199 1.77 -17.18 1.79
CA ILE A 199 0.87 -17.22 2.95
C ILE A 199 -0.50 -16.73 2.49
N TYR A 200 -1.52 -17.58 2.64
CA TYR A 200 -2.90 -17.31 2.27
C TYR A 200 -3.72 -17.00 3.50
N HIS A 201 -4.60 -16.02 3.39
CA HIS A 201 -5.55 -15.64 4.44
C HIS A 201 -6.99 -15.80 3.95
N LYS A 202 -7.79 -16.50 4.73
CA LYS A 202 -9.22 -16.73 4.51
C LYS A 202 -10.02 -16.52 5.79
N THR A 203 -11.34 -16.35 5.67
CA THR A 203 -12.24 -16.31 6.81
C THR A 203 -13.31 -17.43 6.69
N GLU A 204 -13.45 -18.25 7.74
CA GLU A 204 -14.31 -19.43 7.71
C GLU A 204 -15.42 -19.43 8.74
N TYR A 205 -15.36 -18.64 9.78
CA TYR A 205 -16.38 -18.54 10.79
C TYR A 205 -17.24 -17.29 10.59
N ARG A 206 -18.54 -17.35 10.69
CA ARG A 206 -19.56 -16.32 10.44
C ARG A 206 -19.50 -15.66 9.06
N GLU A 207 -18.34 -15.20 8.62
CA GLU A 207 -18.12 -14.64 7.30
C GLU A 207 -17.45 -15.66 6.38
N ARG A 208 -18.19 -16.70 6.00
CA ARG A 208 -17.72 -17.73 5.05
C ARG A 208 -17.68 -17.15 3.65
N ARG A 209 -16.61 -16.47 3.33
CA ARG A 209 -16.44 -15.84 2.04
C ARG A 209 -15.72 -16.77 1.06
N ARG A 210 -15.98 -16.59 -0.22
CA ARG A 210 -15.33 -17.33 -1.30
C ARG A 210 -14.00 -16.72 -1.74
N HIS A 211 -13.71 -15.49 -1.29
CA HIS A 211 -12.48 -14.78 -1.58
C HIS A 211 -11.42 -14.99 -0.50
N TYR A 212 -10.20 -14.79 -0.90
CA TYR A 212 -9.03 -14.87 -0.03
C TYR A 212 -7.97 -13.87 -0.48
N SER A 213 -7.08 -13.53 0.42
CA SER A 213 -5.87 -12.76 0.11
C SER A 213 -4.63 -13.64 0.26
N PHE A 214 -3.53 -13.20 -0.31
CA PHE A 214 -2.26 -13.90 -0.20
C PHE A 214 -1.11 -12.91 -0.19
N PHE A 215 -0.02 -13.30 0.47
CA PHE A 215 1.25 -12.57 0.46
C PHE A 215 2.38 -13.54 0.17
N SER A 216 3.17 -13.24 -0.84
CA SER A 216 4.21 -14.14 -1.37
C SER A 216 5.50 -13.39 -1.63
N VAL A 217 6.61 -14.12 -1.67
CA VAL A 217 7.90 -13.64 -2.16
C VAL A 217 8.49 -14.62 -3.16
N ASN A 218 9.19 -14.14 -4.18
CA ASN A 218 9.81 -14.94 -5.24
C ASN A 218 11.13 -15.64 -4.82
N SER A 219 11.39 -15.73 -3.54
CA SER A 219 12.60 -16.34 -2.97
C SER A 219 12.25 -17.46 -2.00
N PRO A 220 13.04 -18.50 -1.87
CA PRO A 220 12.97 -19.41 -0.73
C PRO A 220 13.06 -18.63 0.58
N VAL A 221 12.34 -19.09 1.60
CA VAL A 221 12.30 -18.49 2.93
C VAL A 221 12.93 -19.42 3.95
N ASP A 222 13.67 -18.85 4.90
CA ASP A 222 14.30 -19.61 6.00
C ASP A 222 13.32 -19.81 7.16
N GLY A 223 12.28 -18.98 7.22
CA GLY A 223 11.23 -19.08 8.22
C GLY A 223 10.07 -18.14 7.91
N PHE A 224 8.99 -18.30 8.65
CA PHE A 224 7.78 -17.48 8.52
C PHE A 224 7.08 -17.30 9.86
N ASP A 225 6.21 -16.31 9.96
CA ASP A 225 5.25 -16.16 11.04
C ASP A 225 3.90 -15.70 10.50
N THR A 226 2.84 -16.31 11.01
CA THR A 226 1.46 -15.91 10.69
C THR A 226 0.65 -15.52 11.92
N SER A 227 1.18 -15.73 13.13
CA SER A 227 0.62 -15.23 14.37
C SER A 227 1.28 -13.92 14.76
N ARG A 228 0.48 -12.87 14.90
CA ARG A 228 0.94 -11.53 15.32
C ARG A 228 1.67 -11.59 16.66
N ASP A 229 1.10 -12.28 17.62
CA ASP A 229 1.66 -12.34 18.99
C ASP A 229 2.99 -13.11 19.04
N ALA A 230 3.14 -14.15 18.21
CA ALA A 230 4.41 -14.85 18.07
C ALA A 230 5.50 -13.99 17.42
N PHE A 231 5.14 -13.21 16.40
CA PHE A 231 6.07 -12.34 15.71
C PHE A 231 6.47 -11.11 16.54
N LEU A 232 5.48 -10.36 17.05
CA LEU A 232 5.75 -9.14 17.81
C LEU A 232 6.35 -9.43 19.19
N GLY A 233 5.88 -10.48 19.86
CA GLY A 233 6.16 -10.74 21.26
C GLY A 233 5.17 -10.06 22.20
N MET A 234 5.09 -10.58 23.44
CA MET A 234 4.15 -10.09 24.45
C MET A 234 4.45 -8.64 24.85
N ASN A 235 3.41 -7.81 24.85
CA ASN A 235 3.47 -6.40 25.22
C ASN A 235 4.45 -5.56 24.34
N ASN A 236 4.69 -5.99 23.11
CA ASN A 236 5.58 -5.32 22.19
C ASN A 236 4.80 -4.80 20.97
N GLY A 237 5.40 -3.82 20.28
CA GLY A 237 4.83 -3.20 19.07
C GLY A 237 5.62 -3.50 17.80
N ASN A 238 5.21 -2.88 16.71
CA ASN A 238 5.81 -3.09 15.38
C ASN A 238 7.23 -2.53 15.25
N ALA A 239 7.66 -1.60 16.11
CA ALA A 239 8.97 -0.95 15.97
C ALA A 239 10.14 -1.95 16.01
N PHE A 240 10.11 -2.86 16.96
CA PHE A 240 11.14 -3.89 17.13
C PHE A 240 10.50 -5.23 17.52
N PRO A 241 9.92 -5.96 16.55
CA PRO A 241 9.30 -7.26 16.79
C PRO A 241 10.29 -8.26 17.43
N ALA A 242 9.81 -9.12 18.32
CA ALA A 242 10.66 -10.10 19.01
C ALA A 242 11.34 -11.06 18.01
N ALA A 243 10.62 -11.51 16.97
CA ALA A 243 11.19 -12.36 15.94
C ALA A 243 12.36 -11.68 15.19
N VAL A 244 12.22 -10.37 14.90
CA VAL A 244 13.27 -9.58 14.25
C VAL A 244 14.45 -9.33 15.19
N LYS A 245 14.19 -8.93 16.45
CA LYS A 245 15.24 -8.70 17.47
C LYS A 245 16.08 -9.93 17.73
N GLU A 246 15.45 -11.10 17.79
CA GLU A 246 16.11 -12.36 18.02
C GLU A 246 16.65 -12.99 16.72
N ASN A 247 16.41 -12.31 15.60
CA ASN A 247 16.78 -12.77 14.26
C ASN A 247 16.30 -14.20 13.96
N LYS A 248 15.07 -14.51 14.37
CA LYS A 248 14.51 -15.86 14.27
C LYS A 248 12.99 -15.86 14.16
N ALA A 249 12.47 -16.29 13.02
CA ALA A 249 11.06 -16.61 12.84
C ALA A 249 10.64 -17.80 13.73
N ARG A 250 9.40 -17.82 14.16
CA ARG A 250 8.82 -18.85 15.04
C ARG A 250 8.16 -19.99 14.27
N ASN A 251 7.96 -19.84 12.96
CA ASN A 251 7.16 -20.70 12.11
C ASN A 251 5.73 -20.91 12.68
N SER A 252 5.17 -19.82 13.20
CA SER A 252 3.87 -19.83 13.82
C SER A 252 2.75 -19.90 12.78
N VAL A 253 1.69 -20.68 13.09
CA VAL A 253 0.49 -20.80 12.26
C VAL A 253 -0.70 -20.28 13.04
N ALA A 254 -1.30 -19.18 12.55
CA ALA A 254 -2.47 -18.58 13.18
C ALA A 254 -3.75 -19.34 12.84
N SER A 255 -4.57 -19.54 13.85
CA SER A 255 -5.96 -19.97 13.72
C SER A 255 -6.83 -19.05 14.59
N GLY A 256 -7.56 -18.16 13.95
CA GLY A 256 -8.20 -17.02 14.63
C GLY A 256 -7.25 -15.84 14.80
N TRP A 257 -7.46 -15.02 15.78
CA TRP A 257 -6.67 -13.86 16.26
C TRP A 257 -5.55 -13.30 15.37
N TYR A 258 -5.72 -12.10 14.85
CA TYR A 258 -4.69 -11.27 14.26
C TYR A 258 -3.73 -12.00 13.29
N PRO A 259 -4.24 -12.57 12.20
CA PRO A 259 -3.38 -13.21 11.23
C PRO A 259 -2.49 -12.17 10.55
N ILE A 260 -1.22 -12.53 10.40
CA ILE A 260 -0.21 -11.75 9.68
C ILE A 260 0.43 -12.60 8.59
N ALA A 261 1.22 -11.99 7.72
CA ALA A 261 2.20 -12.69 6.92
C ALA A 261 3.57 -12.05 7.12
N SER A 262 4.52 -12.86 7.54
CA SER A 262 5.92 -12.50 7.67
C SER A 262 6.79 -13.62 7.14
N HIS A 263 7.81 -13.25 6.38
CA HIS A 263 8.85 -14.15 5.87
C HIS A 263 10.19 -13.73 6.49
N GLN A 264 11.06 -14.71 6.78
CA GLN A 264 12.45 -14.48 7.10
C GLN A 264 13.31 -15.03 5.96
N ILE A 265 14.25 -14.24 5.47
CA ILE A 265 15.22 -14.59 4.44
C ILE A 265 16.60 -14.16 4.92
N ASN A 266 17.53 -15.13 5.06
CA ASN A 266 18.91 -14.86 5.41
C ASN A 266 19.72 -14.67 4.11
N ILE A 267 20.49 -13.61 4.05
CA ILE A 267 21.10 -13.14 2.81
C ILE A 267 22.58 -12.87 3.06
N THR A 268 23.42 -13.30 2.14
CA THR A 268 24.81 -12.85 2.05
C THR A 268 25.02 -12.29 0.66
N LEU A 269 25.43 -11.03 0.58
CA LEU A 269 25.80 -10.36 -0.67
C LEU A 269 27.31 -10.13 -0.69
N SER A 270 27.93 -10.47 -1.80
CA SER A 270 29.34 -10.12 -2.08
C SER A 270 29.51 -8.60 -2.16
N ALA A 271 30.74 -8.11 -2.17
CA ALA A 271 31.05 -6.70 -2.39
C ALA A 271 30.42 -6.20 -3.71
N GLY A 272 29.63 -5.12 -3.63
CA GLY A 272 28.93 -4.53 -4.79
C GLY A 272 27.75 -5.33 -5.35
N GLU A 273 27.43 -6.49 -4.78
CA GLU A 273 26.31 -7.34 -5.27
C GLU A 273 24.95 -6.74 -4.91
N SER A 274 24.00 -6.89 -5.85
CA SER A 274 22.58 -6.53 -5.66
C SER A 274 21.71 -7.76 -5.84
N LYS A 275 20.59 -7.80 -5.08
CA LYS A 275 19.58 -8.84 -5.20
C LYS A 275 18.18 -8.27 -5.08
N ASP A 276 17.29 -8.75 -5.96
CA ASP A 276 15.88 -8.36 -5.97
C ASP A 276 15.02 -9.38 -5.21
N PHE A 277 14.07 -8.85 -4.46
CA PHE A 277 13.00 -9.60 -3.79
C PHE A 277 11.67 -9.01 -4.24
N ILE A 278 10.83 -9.84 -4.84
CA ILE A 278 9.52 -9.43 -5.35
C ILE A 278 8.46 -9.96 -4.38
N PHE A 279 7.84 -9.04 -3.65
CA PHE A 279 6.72 -9.35 -2.78
C PHE A 279 5.41 -9.03 -3.50
N VAL A 280 4.46 -9.96 -3.43
CA VAL A 280 3.14 -9.84 -4.06
C VAL A 280 2.06 -9.96 -2.99
N LEU A 281 1.31 -8.89 -2.76
CA LEU A 281 0.11 -8.89 -1.92
C LEU A 281 -1.11 -8.92 -2.84
N GLY A 282 -1.86 -10.01 -2.84
CA GLY A 282 -2.93 -10.20 -3.80
C GLY A 282 -4.26 -10.62 -3.21
N TYR A 283 -5.28 -10.56 -4.08
CA TYR A 283 -6.66 -10.94 -3.82
C TYR A 283 -7.17 -11.86 -4.93
N SER A 284 -7.93 -12.88 -4.55
CA SER A 284 -8.58 -13.77 -5.50
C SER A 284 -9.93 -14.25 -4.98
N GLU A 285 -10.85 -14.55 -5.92
CA GLU A 285 -12.16 -15.14 -5.63
C GLU A 285 -12.29 -16.50 -6.29
N ASN A 286 -12.82 -17.47 -5.54
CA ASN A 286 -13.21 -18.77 -6.08
C ASN A 286 -14.70 -18.78 -6.48
N PRO A 287 -15.11 -19.62 -7.45
CA PRO A 287 -16.52 -19.90 -7.64
C PRO A 287 -17.16 -20.40 -6.33
N GLN A 288 -18.43 -20.04 -6.12
CA GLN A 288 -19.11 -20.29 -4.83
C GLN A 288 -19.18 -21.79 -4.44
N ASP A 289 -19.30 -22.64 -5.43
CA ASP A 289 -19.39 -24.10 -5.30
C ASP A 289 -18.03 -24.81 -5.36
N GLN A 290 -16.93 -24.08 -5.63
CA GLN A 290 -15.59 -24.61 -5.82
C GLN A 290 -14.55 -23.93 -4.92
N LYS A 291 -14.98 -23.50 -3.74
CA LYS A 291 -14.08 -22.80 -2.81
C LYS A 291 -12.92 -23.66 -2.34
N PHE A 292 -13.15 -24.95 -2.10
CA PHE A 292 -12.19 -25.90 -1.55
C PHE A 292 -11.82 -26.98 -2.54
N VAL A 293 -10.57 -27.43 -2.49
CA VAL A 293 -10.08 -28.60 -3.21
C VAL A 293 -10.02 -29.84 -2.32
N ALA A 294 -9.98 -29.66 -0.99
CA ALA A 294 -10.04 -30.66 0.05
C ALA A 294 -10.68 -30.04 1.31
N PRO A 295 -11.06 -30.81 2.33
CA PRO A 295 -11.59 -30.26 3.58
C PRO A 295 -10.69 -29.15 4.14
N ASN A 296 -11.23 -27.94 4.26
CA ASN A 296 -10.54 -26.72 4.73
C ASN A 296 -9.34 -26.23 3.90
N VAL A 297 -9.05 -26.83 2.74
CA VAL A 297 -7.98 -26.39 1.84
C VAL A 297 -8.58 -25.58 0.70
N ILE A 298 -8.31 -24.27 0.66
CA ILE A 298 -8.84 -23.39 -0.39
C ILE A 298 -8.23 -23.71 -1.76
N ARG A 299 -9.01 -23.47 -2.82
CA ARG A 299 -8.52 -23.48 -4.19
C ARG A 299 -7.65 -22.26 -4.43
N LYS A 300 -6.42 -22.47 -4.91
CA LYS A 300 -5.39 -21.43 -5.05
C LYS A 300 -5.08 -21.04 -6.50
N ASP A 301 -5.79 -21.62 -7.47
CA ASP A 301 -5.51 -21.45 -8.91
C ASP A 301 -5.48 -19.96 -9.32
N GLY A 302 -6.34 -19.12 -8.73
CA GLY A 302 -6.36 -17.69 -9.00
C GLY A 302 -5.10 -16.97 -8.52
N ALA A 303 -4.62 -17.31 -7.33
CA ALA A 303 -3.38 -16.76 -6.79
C ALA A 303 -2.16 -17.24 -7.59
N HIS A 304 -2.10 -18.54 -7.94
CA HIS A 304 -1.01 -19.08 -8.77
C HIS A 304 -0.89 -18.33 -10.10
N LYS A 305 -2.01 -18.10 -10.80
CA LYS A 305 -2.02 -17.32 -12.06
C LYS A 305 -1.49 -15.90 -11.92
N ILE A 306 -1.76 -15.25 -10.78
CA ILE A 306 -1.23 -13.90 -10.50
C ILE A 306 0.27 -14.00 -10.22
N LEU A 307 0.68 -14.93 -9.37
CA LEU A 307 2.08 -15.10 -8.99
C LEU A 307 2.98 -15.46 -10.18
N GLU A 308 2.50 -16.29 -11.11
CA GLU A 308 3.23 -16.67 -12.33
C GLU A 308 3.60 -15.46 -13.21
N GLN A 309 2.85 -14.34 -13.11
CA GLN A 309 3.09 -13.13 -13.89
C GLN A 309 4.20 -12.24 -13.29
N PHE A 310 4.61 -12.47 -12.03
CA PHE A 310 5.50 -11.57 -11.29
C PHE A 310 6.62 -12.31 -10.55
N GLN A 311 7.16 -13.36 -11.14
CA GLN A 311 8.22 -14.16 -10.52
C GLN A 311 9.62 -13.60 -10.75
N THR A 312 9.82 -12.87 -11.84
CA THR A 312 11.14 -12.34 -12.22
C THR A 312 11.16 -10.82 -12.27
N THR A 313 12.35 -10.27 -12.14
CA THR A 313 12.58 -8.81 -12.23
C THR A 313 12.10 -8.26 -13.57
N GLU A 314 12.35 -8.98 -14.67
CA GLU A 314 11.94 -8.55 -16.02
C GLU A 314 10.42 -8.47 -16.16
N GLN A 315 9.69 -9.42 -15.57
CA GLN A 315 8.22 -9.39 -15.57
C GLN A 315 7.68 -8.19 -14.78
N VAL A 316 8.27 -7.90 -13.63
CA VAL A 316 7.87 -6.75 -12.80
C VAL A 316 8.22 -5.44 -13.49
N ASP A 317 9.40 -5.33 -14.09
CA ASP A 317 9.83 -4.14 -14.82
C ASP A 317 8.96 -3.88 -16.07
N ALA A 318 8.53 -4.93 -16.77
CA ALA A 318 7.57 -4.84 -17.87
C ALA A 318 6.20 -4.35 -17.39
N ALA A 319 5.69 -4.86 -16.25
CA ALA A 319 4.42 -4.41 -15.68
C ALA A 319 4.50 -2.96 -15.18
N PHE A 320 5.64 -2.54 -14.65
CA PHE A 320 5.88 -1.15 -14.26
C PHE A 320 5.94 -0.22 -15.48
N ALA A 321 6.58 -0.65 -16.57
CA ALA A 321 6.58 0.09 -17.83
C ALA A 321 5.15 0.22 -18.43
N GLU A 322 4.32 -0.83 -18.32
CA GLU A 322 2.91 -0.78 -18.72
C GLU A 322 2.12 0.24 -17.89
N LEU A 323 2.33 0.29 -16.57
CA LEU A 323 1.71 1.29 -15.70
C LEU A 323 2.08 2.71 -16.12
N ASN A 324 3.35 2.96 -16.38
CA ASN A 324 3.81 4.28 -16.85
C ASN A 324 3.17 4.65 -18.19
N ALA A 325 3.14 3.73 -19.13
CA ALA A 325 2.49 3.94 -20.44
C ALA A 325 0.98 4.21 -20.32
N TYR A 326 0.29 3.53 -19.39
CA TYR A 326 -1.11 3.78 -19.09
C TYR A 326 -1.33 5.22 -18.62
N TRP A 327 -0.55 5.71 -17.66
CA TRP A 327 -0.67 7.07 -17.16
C TRP A 327 -0.24 8.13 -18.18
N ASP A 328 0.81 7.88 -18.93
CA ASP A 328 1.26 8.78 -20.00
C ASP A 328 0.17 8.96 -21.06
N LYS A 329 -0.50 7.87 -21.44
CA LYS A 329 -1.64 7.92 -22.37
C LYS A 329 -2.81 8.73 -21.82
N LEU A 330 -3.11 8.60 -20.51
CA LEU A 330 -4.18 9.39 -19.88
C LEU A 330 -3.82 10.88 -19.84
N LEU A 331 -2.65 11.21 -19.31
CA LEU A 331 -2.21 12.59 -19.12
C LEU A 331 -2.01 13.33 -20.46
N SER A 332 -1.68 12.62 -21.53
CA SER A 332 -1.52 13.23 -22.86
C SER A 332 -2.82 13.71 -23.52
N ARG A 333 -4.00 13.36 -22.97
CA ARG A 333 -5.31 13.79 -23.50
C ARG A 333 -5.62 15.27 -23.28
N TYR A 334 -4.94 15.90 -22.33
CA TYR A 334 -5.06 17.32 -22.02
C TYR A 334 -3.68 17.90 -21.75
N HIS A 335 -3.32 18.93 -22.48
CA HIS A 335 -2.01 19.58 -22.35
C HIS A 335 -2.14 21.09 -22.42
N VAL A 336 -1.46 21.77 -21.51
CA VAL A 336 -1.34 23.22 -21.44
C VAL A 336 0.12 23.58 -21.54
N GLU A 337 0.43 24.56 -22.39
CA GLU A 337 1.74 25.18 -22.47
C GLU A 337 1.62 26.65 -22.14
N SER A 338 2.34 27.10 -21.11
CA SER A 338 2.38 28.48 -20.66
C SER A 338 3.82 28.87 -20.33
N ASN A 339 4.03 30.15 -20.07
CA ASN A 339 5.33 30.67 -19.60
C ASN A 339 5.57 30.46 -18.09
N ASP A 340 4.67 29.79 -17.38
CA ASP A 340 4.79 29.45 -15.97
C ASP A 340 4.88 27.92 -15.80
N GLU A 341 6.06 27.43 -15.42
CA GLU A 341 6.32 26.00 -15.21
C GLU A 341 5.46 25.40 -14.08
N HIS A 342 5.09 26.19 -13.08
CA HIS A 342 4.21 25.71 -12.01
C HIS A 342 2.80 25.45 -12.52
N VAL A 343 2.29 26.32 -13.39
CA VAL A 343 1.00 26.10 -14.07
C VAL A 343 1.06 24.86 -14.96
N ASN A 344 2.11 24.73 -15.76
CA ASN A 344 2.29 23.57 -16.63
C ASN A 344 2.35 22.26 -15.84
N ARG A 345 3.11 22.20 -14.76
CA ARG A 345 3.21 21.06 -13.84
C ARG A 345 1.85 20.67 -13.28
N MET A 346 1.16 21.64 -12.69
CA MET A 346 -0.11 21.35 -12.02
C MET A 346 -1.20 20.97 -13.03
N ALA A 347 -1.31 21.66 -14.16
CA ALA A 347 -2.34 21.41 -15.16
C ALA A 347 -2.13 20.08 -15.90
N ASN A 348 -0.87 19.76 -16.26
CA ASN A 348 -0.57 18.60 -17.09
C ASN A 348 -0.39 17.30 -16.32
N ILE A 349 -0.07 17.35 -15.02
CA ILE A 349 0.28 16.18 -14.22
C ILE A 349 -0.62 16.09 -12.97
N TRP A 350 -0.38 16.94 -11.99
CA TRP A 350 -0.87 16.70 -10.64
C TRP A 350 -2.37 16.94 -10.46
N ASN A 351 -2.96 17.94 -11.09
CA ASN A 351 -4.41 18.14 -11.02
C ASN A 351 -5.16 16.99 -11.70
N GLN A 352 -4.69 16.51 -12.84
CA GLN A 352 -5.30 15.39 -13.54
C GLN A 352 -5.18 14.09 -12.72
N TYR A 353 -3.99 13.83 -12.19
CA TYR A 353 -3.77 12.69 -11.31
C TYR A 353 -4.67 12.74 -10.07
N GLN A 354 -4.76 13.89 -9.40
CA GLN A 354 -5.60 14.09 -8.23
C GLN A 354 -7.09 13.88 -8.53
N CYS A 355 -7.56 14.34 -9.68
CA CYS A 355 -8.93 14.12 -10.11
C CYS A 355 -9.22 12.63 -10.35
N MET A 356 -8.28 11.89 -10.96
CA MET A 356 -8.39 10.45 -11.14
C MET A 356 -8.36 9.69 -9.81
N VAL A 357 -7.52 10.09 -8.87
CA VAL A 357 -7.52 9.52 -7.51
C VAL A 357 -8.87 9.76 -6.83
N THR A 358 -9.40 10.97 -6.88
CA THR A 358 -10.71 11.31 -6.29
C THR A 358 -11.81 10.45 -6.90
N PHE A 359 -11.81 10.27 -8.23
CA PHE A 359 -12.76 9.40 -8.91
C PHE A 359 -12.66 7.95 -8.43
N ASN A 360 -11.46 7.37 -8.42
CA ASN A 360 -11.24 5.98 -8.05
C ASN A 360 -11.61 5.71 -6.58
N MET A 361 -11.26 6.60 -5.68
CA MET A 361 -11.52 6.45 -4.23
C MET A 361 -12.93 6.87 -3.83
N SER A 362 -13.60 7.68 -4.64
CA SER A 362 -14.96 8.20 -4.41
C SER A 362 -15.18 8.74 -3.00
N ARG A 363 -14.11 9.27 -2.37
CA ARG A 363 -14.08 9.74 -0.98
C ARG A 363 -14.40 8.65 0.07
N SER A 364 -14.56 7.40 -0.35
CA SER A 364 -14.84 6.26 0.54
C SER A 364 -13.58 5.60 1.08
N ALA A 365 -12.44 5.86 0.47
CA ALA A 365 -11.14 5.41 0.94
C ALA A 365 -10.23 6.63 1.16
N SER A 366 -9.85 6.86 2.41
CA SER A 366 -9.05 8.00 2.83
C SER A 366 -8.07 7.58 3.90
N TYR A 367 -6.97 8.30 4.01
CA TYR A 367 -6.01 8.12 5.08
C TYR A 367 -6.39 8.91 6.34
N TYR A 368 -6.93 10.09 6.18
CA TYR A 368 -7.20 11.03 7.28
C TYR A 368 -8.67 11.23 7.56
N GLU A 369 -9.46 11.55 6.56
CA GLU A 369 -10.79 12.09 6.74
C GLU A 369 -11.80 11.00 7.14
N SER A 370 -12.67 10.61 6.29
CA SER A 370 -13.82 9.79 6.65
C SER A 370 -13.52 8.29 6.76
N GLY A 371 -12.28 7.91 6.47
CA GLY A 371 -11.93 6.50 6.53
C GLY A 371 -12.78 5.66 5.58
N THR A 372 -13.44 4.68 6.16
CA THR A 372 -14.27 3.69 5.44
C THR A 372 -15.76 3.85 5.69
N GLY A 373 -16.16 4.87 6.46
CA GLY A 373 -17.56 5.02 6.88
C GLY A 373 -18.41 5.88 5.97
N ARG A 374 -17.81 6.57 4.99
CA ARG A 374 -18.51 7.52 4.14
C ARG A 374 -18.93 6.89 2.82
N GLY A 375 -20.21 7.01 2.50
CA GLY A 375 -20.74 6.63 1.20
C GLY A 375 -20.46 7.66 0.11
N MET A 376 -20.85 7.36 -1.11
CA MET A 376 -20.79 8.27 -2.24
C MET A 376 -21.88 9.34 -2.11
N GLY A 377 -21.51 10.61 -2.11
CA GLY A 377 -22.44 11.74 -2.15
C GLY A 377 -22.95 11.96 -3.57
N PHE A 378 -24.26 12.14 -3.74
CA PHE A 378 -24.85 12.41 -5.06
C PHE A 378 -24.23 13.65 -5.72
N ARG A 379 -24.33 14.80 -5.05
CA ARG A 379 -23.79 16.07 -5.57
C ARG A 379 -22.26 16.00 -5.73
N ASP A 380 -21.55 15.47 -4.72
CA ASP A 380 -20.09 15.46 -4.70
C ASP A 380 -19.54 14.63 -5.86
N SER A 381 -20.14 13.46 -6.12
CA SER A 381 -19.74 12.59 -7.25
C SER A 381 -20.02 13.24 -8.60
N CYS A 382 -21.12 13.99 -8.74
CA CYS A 382 -21.39 14.75 -9.96
C CYS A 382 -20.36 15.85 -10.21
N GLN A 383 -19.91 16.54 -9.15
CA GLN A 383 -18.87 17.56 -9.26
C GLN A 383 -17.50 16.97 -9.59
N ASP A 384 -17.16 15.83 -8.99
CA ASP A 384 -15.88 15.16 -9.22
C ASP A 384 -15.72 14.72 -10.70
N LEU A 385 -16.83 14.37 -11.37
CA LEU A 385 -16.84 14.03 -12.81
C LEU A 385 -16.26 15.15 -13.70
N LEU A 386 -16.45 16.39 -13.35
CA LEU A 386 -15.95 17.54 -14.14
C LEU A 386 -14.43 17.56 -14.26
N GLY A 387 -13.72 17.01 -13.26
CA GLY A 387 -12.25 17.01 -13.22
C GLY A 387 -11.60 15.95 -14.11
N PHE A 388 -12.34 14.95 -14.59
CA PHE A 388 -11.73 13.83 -15.34
C PHE A 388 -12.55 13.30 -16.52
N VAL A 389 -13.71 13.87 -16.82
CA VAL A 389 -14.57 13.41 -17.95
C VAL A 389 -13.81 13.37 -19.26
N HIS A 390 -12.89 14.28 -19.50
CA HIS A 390 -12.05 14.33 -20.70
C HIS A 390 -10.96 13.26 -20.72
N LEU A 391 -10.56 12.72 -19.57
CA LEU A 391 -9.54 11.67 -19.46
C LEU A 391 -10.12 10.27 -19.75
N ILE A 392 -11.30 9.96 -19.20
CA ILE A 392 -11.94 8.64 -19.30
C ILE A 392 -13.44 8.78 -19.55
N PRO A 393 -13.86 9.28 -20.73
CA PRO A 393 -15.27 9.59 -21.00
C PRO A 393 -16.19 8.37 -20.87
N GLU A 394 -15.72 7.17 -21.20
CA GLU A 394 -16.49 5.94 -21.07
C GLU A 394 -16.84 5.63 -19.61
N ARG A 395 -15.86 5.64 -18.73
CA ARG A 395 -16.06 5.42 -17.28
C ARG A 395 -16.82 6.58 -16.63
N ALA A 396 -16.62 7.80 -17.11
CA ALA A 396 -17.42 8.95 -16.67
C ALA A 396 -18.91 8.76 -17.01
N ARG A 397 -19.21 8.27 -18.21
CA ARG A 397 -20.59 7.92 -18.61
C ARG A 397 -21.20 6.83 -17.72
N GLU A 398 -20.46 5.77 -17.43
CA GLU A 398 -20.89 4.71 -16.50
C GLU A 398 -21.22 5.29 -15.13
N ARG A 399 -20.33 6.11 -14.56
CA ARG A 399 -20.55 6.77 -13.28
C ARG A 399 -21.77 7.71 -13.29
N ILE A 400 -22.03 8.42 -14.38
CA ILE A 400 -23.25 9.26 -14.53
C ILE A 400 -24.50 8.38 -14.43
N LEU A 401 -24.50 7.23 -15.09
CA LEU A 401 -25.64 6.30 -15.06
C LEU A 401 -25.82 5.69 -13.65
N ASP A 402 -24.74 5.31 -12.99
CA ASP A 402 -24.77 4.79 -11.60
C ASP A 402 -25.33 5.83 -10.63
N ILE A 403 -24.89 7.09 -10.73
CA ILE A 403 -25.40 8.18 -9.89
C ILE A 403 -26.88 8.44 -10.19
N ALA A 404 -27.26 8.50 -11.48
CA ALA A 404 -28.64 8.72 -11.88
C ALA A 404 -29.58 7.60 -11.39
N ALA A 405 -29.11 6.37 -11.34
CA ALA A 405 -29.89 5.24 -10.81
C ALA A 405 -30.22 5.34 -9.31
N THR A 406 -29.57 6.24 -8.57
CA THR A 406 -29.88 6.51 -7.15
C THR A 406 -30.91 7.63 -6.97
N GLN A 407 -31.41 8.23 -8.05
CA GLN A 407 -32.42 9.29 -8.01
C GLN A 407 -33.81 8.68 -7.91
N PHE A 408 -34.68 9.29 -7.10
CA PHE A 408 -36.08 8.93 -6.98
C PHE A 408 -36.92 9.52 -8.11
N GLU A 409 -38.13 9.00 -8.33
CA GLU A 409 -39.05 9.45 -9.38
C GLU A 409 -39.43 10.93 -9.24
N ASP A 410 -39.46 11.47 -8.00
CA ASP A 410 -39.75 12.88 -7.72
C ASP A 410 -38.55 13.81 -7.97
N GLY A 411 -37.42 13.27 -8.40
CA GLY A 411 -36.19 14.01 -8.65
C GLY A 411 -35.30 14.20 -7.41
N SER A 412 -35.73 13.76 -6.24
CA SER A 412 -34.86 13.75 -5.05
C SER A 412 -33.82 12.64 -5.13
N ALA A 413 -32.78 12.71 -4.30
CA ALA A 413 -31.72 11.71 -4.21
C ALA A 413 -31.24 11.55 -2.78
N TYR A 414 -30.64 10.41 -2.47
CA TYR A 414 -29.94 10.26 -1.21
C TYR A 414 -28.78 11.24 -1.09
N HIS A 415 -28.57 11.79 0.11
CA HIS A 415 -27.38 12.61 0.38
C HIS A 415 -26.10 11.77 0.21
N GLN A 416 -26.13 10.54 0.69
CA GLN A 416 -25.07 9.54 0.50
C GLN A 416 -25.70 8.16 0.30
N TYR A 417 -25.03 7.31 -0.48
CA TYR A 417 -25.36 5.89 -0.67
C TYR A 417 -24.09 5.03 -0.65
N GLN A 418 -24.25 3.75 -0.34
CA GLN A 418 -23.18 2.73 -0.31
C GLN A 418 -23.61 1.54 -1.15
#